data_522398e277eac8cb4f23e3bba208b949
#
_entry.id   522398e277eac8cb4f23e3bba208b949
#
_cell.length_a   1.000
_cell.length_b   1.000
_cell.length_c   1.000
_cell.angle_alpha   90.00
_cell.angle_beta   90.00
_cell.angle_gamma   90.00
#
_symmetry.space_group_name_H-M   'P 1'
#
loop_
_entity.id
_entity.type
_entity.pdbx_description
1 polymer ?
#
loop_
_entity_poly.entity_id
_entity_poly.type
_entity_poly.pdbx_seq_one_letter_code
_entity_poly.pdbx_strand_id
1 'polypeptide(L)'
;MIYDNAWILTRSTRYCPFCLVGDGDAIQELHGGAWKRIWRLPVVFLCLQHRRLLQHECPGCRTPAQFVRTANAIARLTDDTLHPSQCRFTARPVPLQQPETACAADLTRLDPPPEEPDTATMAVLLQVQRQLMDLLAASGPETAMSAGAPVPVAHYFADLRATVAMVFRSWPVAREYAGTPRLAAALDAEYASRVAQAKPLLNTPGKKKTSKPYTAPPTECLATGAALDVAANLLDTHDPGDARRRLVPLVQRLREADLALSTWLRRPSWISVSLRQAVMDLPTGRRATA
;
A
#
# COMPACT_ATOMS: atom_id res chain seq x y z
N MET A 1 6.14 17.33 -9.65
CA MET A 1 6.40 16.83 -8.29
C MET A 1 5.87 15.41 -8.13
N ILE A 2 6.66 14.43 -8.58
CA ILE A 2 6.29 12.98 -8.52
C ILE A 2 6.60 12.41 -7.12
N TYR A 3 7.53 13.03 -6.39
CA TYR A 3 8.12 12.47 -5.15
C TYR A 3 7.24 12.56 -3.89
N ASP A 4 6.17 13.34 -3.91
CA ASP A 4 5.27 13.47 -2.76
C ASP A 4 4.08 12.50 -2.80
N ASN A 5 3.98 11.65 -3.84
CA ASN A 5 2.90 10.70 -3.96
C ASN A 5 3.34 9.31 -3.52
N ALA A 6 3.01 8.94 -2.28
CA ALA A 6 3.33 7.64 -1.70
C ALA A 6 2.73 6.44 -2.48
N TRP A 7 1.80 6.69 -3.42
CA TRP A 7 1.27 5.67 -4.32
C TRP A 7 2.08 5.48 -5.61
N ILE A 8 3.07 6.31 -5.86
CA ILE A 8 4.01 6.11 -6.96
C ILE A 8 5.25 5.39 -6.43
N LEU A 9 5.88 5.93 -5.39
CA LEU A 9 7.02 5.34 -4.72
C LEU A 9 6.93 5.59 -3.21
N THR A 10 7.14 4.55 -2.42
CA THR A 10 7.23 4.67 -0.96
C THR A 10 8.54 5.34 -0.53
N ARG A 11 8.53 6.05 0.60
CA ARG A 11 9.73 6.68 1.17
C ARG A 11 10.69 5.66 1.80
N SER A 12 10.17 4.53 2.26
CA SER A 12 10.93 3.36 2.69
C SER A 12 10.83 2.29 1.62
N THR A 13 11.76 1.35 1.64
CA THR A 13 11.63 0.15 0.83
C THR A 13 11.12 -1.01 1.67
N ARG A 14 10.47 -1.94 1.04
CA ARG A 14 10.24 -3.27 1.58
C ARG A 14 11.38 -4.17 1.12
N TYR A 15 11.55 -5.32 1.75
CA TYR A 15 12.58 -6.27 1.35
C TYR A 15 12.18 -7.71 1.65
N CYS A 16 12.77 -8.64 0.90
CA CYS A 16 12.71 -10.06 1.21
C CYS A 16 14.05 -10.48 1.81
N PRO A 17 14.11 -10.96 3.07
CA PRO A 17 15.36 -11.38 3.69
C PRO A 17 16.10 -12.44 2.87
N PHE A 18 15.36 -13.39 2.31
CA PHE A 18 15.93 -14.48 1.49
C PHE A 18 16.51 -13.99 0.16
N CYS A 19 15.88 -12.98 -0.46
CA CYS A 19 16.48 -12.35 -1.64
C CYS A 19 17.75 -11.58 -1.29
N LEU A 20 17.86 -11.02 -0.07
CA LEU A 20 19.03 -10.28 0.36
C LEU A 20 20.21 -11.19 0.76
N VAL A 21 19.95 -12.45 1.10
CA VAL A 21 21.02 -13.46 1.27
C VAL A 21 21.73 -13.69 -0.06
N GLY A 22 21.01 -13.69 -1.17
CA GLY A 22 21.54 -14.01 -2.49
C GLY A 22 21.14 -15.40 -2.96
N ASP A 23 21.63 -15.77 -4.13
CA ASP A 23 21.35 -17.04 -4.81
C ASP A 23 22.56 -17.99 -4.90
N GLY A 24 23.69 -17.64 -4.23
CA GLY A 24 24.93 -18.41 -4.26
C GLY A 24 25.88 -18.04 -5.40
N ASP A 25 25.54 -17.00 -6.19
CA ASP A 25 26.51 -16.43 -7.13
C ASP A 25 27.65 -15.73 -6.38
N ALA A 26 28.89 -15.82 -6.88
CA ALA A 26 30.09 -15.29 -6.21
C ALA A 26 29.99 -13.78 -5.91
N ILE A 27 29.32 -13.00 -6.77
CA ILE A 27 29.08 -11.57 -6.52
C ILE A 27 28.10 -11.39 -5.34
N GLN A 28 27.07 -12.21 -5.29
CA GLN A 28 26.06 -12.13 -4.24
C GLN A 28 26.56 -12.74 -2.92
N GLU A 29 27.49 -13.67 -2.95
CA GLU A 29 28.18 -14.14 -1.73
C GLU A 29 29.00 -13.02 -1.09
N LEU A 30 29.64 -12.18 -1.89
CA LEU A 30 30.46 -11.06 -1.40
C LEU A 30 29.63 -9.84 -1.01
N HIS A 31 28.58 -9.50 -1.77
CA HIS A 31 27.84 -8.24 -1.66
C HIS A 31 26.41 -8.42 -1.15
N GLY A 32 25.95 -9.65 -0.93
CA GLY A 32 24.55 -9.99 -0.66
C GLY A 32 23.69 -9.88 -1.92
N GLY A 33 22.45 -10.34 -1.80
CA GLY A 33 21.48 -10.26 -2.89
C GLY A 33 21.04 -8.82 -3.20
N ALA A 34 20.65 -8.62 -4.44
CA ALA A 34 20.31 -7.29 -4.95
C ALA A 34 19.03 -6.72 -4.33
N TRP A 35 19.07 -5.44 -3.97
CA TRP A 35 17.88 -4.67 -3.64
C TRP A 35 17.03 -4.45 -4.89
N LYS A 36 15.78 -4.95 -4.88
CA LYS A 36 14.88 -4.84 -6.02
C LYS A 36 14.14 -3.49 -5.99
N ARG A 37 14.25 -2.70 -7.06
CA ARG A 37 13.59 -1.38 -7.19
C ARG A 37 12.08 -1.47 -7.02
N ILE A 38 11.46 -2.58 -7.48
CA ILE A 38 10.03 -2.83 -7.37
C ILE A 38 9.53 -2.89 -5.92
N TRP A 39 10.39 -3.19 -4.95
CA TRP A 39 10.01 -3.21 -3.54
C TRP A 39 9.61 -1.84 -2.99
N ARG A 40 9.86 -0.76 -3.73
CA ARG A 40 9.38 0.60 -3.41
C ARG A 40 8.02 0.91 -4.02
N LEU A 41 7.46 0.04 -4.84
CA LEU A 41 6.10 0.20 -5.32
C LEU A 41 5.11 -0.12 -4.20
N PRO A 42 4.12 0.74 -3.92
CA PRO A 42 3.17 0.52 -2.84
C PRO A 42 2.29 -0.72 -3.05
N VAL A 43 2.20 -1.19 -4.28
CA VAL A 43 1.44 -2.39 -4.66
C VAL A 43 2.25 -3.69 -4.55
N VAL A 44 3.53 -3.61 -4.19
CA VAL A 44 4.39 -4.79 -4.00
C VAL A 44 4.56 -5.06 -2.51
N PHE A 45 3.95 -6.12 -2.04
CA PHE A 45 3.87 -6.49 -0.63
C PHE A 45 4.34 -7.93 -0.35
N LEU A 46 4.54 -8.72 -1.40
CA LEU A 46 4.91 -10.13 -1.30
C LEU A 46 6.04 -10.48 -2.28
N CYS A 47 6.97 -11.31 -1.85
CA CYS A 47 8.01 -11.89 -2.69
C CYS A 47 7.46 -13.13 -3.39
N LEU A 48 7.26 -13.06 -4.71
CA LEU A 48 6.77 -14.20 -5.50
C LEU A 48 7.76 -15.36 -5.55
N GLN A 49 9.07 -15.07 -5.53
CA GLN A 49 10.14 -16.08 -5.55
C GLN A 49 10.13 -16.93 -4.27
N HIS A 50 10.05 -16.29 -3.10
CA HIS A 50 10.09 -16.96 -1.80
C HIS A 50 8.70 -17.18 -1.18
N ARG A 51 7.63 -16.74 -1.87
CA ARG A 51 6.21 -16.91 -1.49
C ARG A 51 5.92 -16.47 -0.05
N ARG A 52 6.44 -15.27 0.32
CA ARG A 52 6.29 -14.71 1.67
C ARG A 52 6.11 -13.21 1.64
N LEU A 53 5.50 -12.67 2.68
CA LEU A 53 5.37 -11.24 2.85
C LEU A 53 6.75 -10.57 2.90
N LEU A 54 6.84 -9.40 2.27
CA LEU A 54 8.02 -8.55 2.41
C LEU A 54 8.08 -7.96 3.82
N GLN A 55 9.28 -7.68 4.28
CA GLN A 55 9.51 -6.94 5.52
C GLN A 55 9.58 -5.44 5.22
N HIS A 56 9.09 -4.61 6.13
CA HIS A 56 9.09 -3.15 5.96
C HIS A 56 9.89 -2.42 7.05
N GLU A 57 10.24 -3.12 8.11
CA GLU A 57 11.00 -2.60 9.25
C GLU A 57 12.32 -3.35 9.45
N CYS A 58 13.30 -2.64 9.99
CA CYS A 58 14.53 -3.25 10.45
C CYS A 58 14.30 -4.02 11.76
N PRO A 59 14.75 -5.28 11.90
CA PRO A 59 14.58 -6.05 13.10
C PRO A 59 15.30 -5.43 14.31
N GLY A 60 16.41 -4.72 14.09
CA GLY A 60 17.19 -4.11 15.17
C GLY A 60 16.62 -2.79 15.68
N CYS A 61 16.43 -1.80 14.81
CA CYS A 61 16.01 -0.46 15.22
C CYS A 61 14.52 -0.17 15.07
N ARG A 62 13.74 -1.11 14.54
CA ARG A 62 12.29 -0.99 14.31
C ARG A 62 11.86 0.21 13.45
N THR A 63 12.80 0.80 12.75
CA THR A 63 12.48 1.86 11.79
C THR A 63 12.19 1.28 10.41
N PRO A 64 11.41 1.99 9.56
CA PRO A 64 11.17 1.55 8.19
C PRO A 64 12.50 1.35 7.46
N ALA A 65 12.63 0.21 6.77
CA ALA A 65 13.87 -0.18 6.10
C ALA A 65 14.26 0.85 5.04
N GLN A 66 15.54 1.25 5.02
CA GLN A 66 16.11 2.21 4.05
C GLN A 66 15.26 3.49 3.92
N PHE A 67 14.72 4.00 5.03
CA PHE A 67 13.90 5.20 5.03
C PHE A 67 14.69 6.42 4.57
N VAL A 68 14.12 7.17 3.63
CA VAL A 68 14.73 8.39 3.07
C VAL A 68 13.97 9.60 3.58
N ARG A 69 14.63 10.46 4.35
CA ARG A 69 14.05 11.71 4.86
C ARG A 69 13.92 12.79 3.79
N THR A 70 14.80 12.75 2.80
CA THR A 70 14.84 13.70 1.67
C THR A 70 14.10 13.13 0.47
N ALA A 71 13.75 13.98 -0.50
CA ALA A 71 13.08 13.59 -1.74
C ALA A 71 13.91 12.66 -2.65
N ASN A 72 15.13 12.32 -2.27
CA ASN A 72 16.00 11.44 -3.05
C ASN A 72 15.47 10.00 -3.01
N ALA A 73 15.26 9.43 -4.18
CA ALA A 73 14.72 8.07 -4.33
C ALA A 73 15.70 6.96 -3.90
N ILE A 74 16.94 7.30 -3.59
CA ILE A 74 18.01 6.37 -3.22
C ILE A 74 18.55 6.80 -1.85
N ALA A 75 18.56 5.87 -0.88
CA ALA A 75 19.26 6.09 0.36
C ALA A 75 20.74 6.33 0.06
N ARG A 76 21.29 7.46 0.48
CA ARG A 76 22.73 7.70 0.34
C ARG A 76 23.48 6.70 1.20
N LEU A 77 24.51 6.12 0.63
CA LEU A 77 25.52 5.40 1.38
C LEU A 77 26.27 6.43 2.23
N THR A 78 25.97 6.49 3.51
CA THR A 78 26.69 7.35 4.46
C THR A 78 27.90 6.65 5.04
N ASP A 79 27.98 5.33 4.86
CA ASP A 79 29.03 4.49 5.40
C ASP A 79 29.35 3.36 4.41
N ASP A 80 30.51 3.41 3.79
CA ASP A 80 30.98 2.42 2.81
C ASP A 80 31.42 1.12 3.46
N THR A 81 31.53 1.08 4.80
CA THR A 81 31.90 -0.12 5.56
C THR A 81 30.74 -1.07 5.79
N LEU A 82 29.50 -0.62 5.61
CA LEU A 82 28.33 -1.45 5.82
C LEU A 82 28.03 -2.35 4.62
N HIS A 83 27.83 -3.64 4.93
CA HIS A 83 27.37 -4.59 3.94
C HIS A 83 26.00 -4.17 3.36
N PRO A 84 25.69 -4.39 2.08
CA PRO A 84 24.43 -4.02 1.47
C PRO A 84 23.18 -4.58 2.18
N SER A 85 23.25 -5.72 2.83
CA SER A 85 22.17 -6.32 3.61
C SER A 85 22.00 -5.70 5.01
N GLN A 86 22.85 -4.77 5.42
CA GLN A 86 22.76 -4.13 6.73
C GLN A 86 21.89 -2.87 6.71
N CYS A 87 21.23 -2.63 7.83
CA CYS A 87 20.41 -1.44 8.04
C CYS A 87 21.27 -0.18 8.11
N ARG A 88 20.97 0.79 7.27
CA ARG A 88 21.68 2.07 7.14
C ARG A 88 21.00 3.22 7.87
N PHE A 89 20.02 2.93 8.72
CA PHE A 89 19.37 3.96 9.51
C PHE A 89 20.35 4.52 10.55
N THR A 90 20.51 5.84 10.53
CA THR A 90 21.26 6.58 11.55
C THR A 90 20.28 7.30 12.47
N ALA A 91 20.32 6.96 13.76
CA ALA A 91 19.64 7.76 14.77
C ALA A 91 20.42 9.06 14.96
N ARG A 92 19.74 10.20 15.08
CA ARG A 92 20.41 11.44 15.49
C ARG A 92 20.91 11.25 16.92
N PRO A 93 22.21 11.42 17.17
CA PRO A 93 22.73 11.31 18.53
C PRO A 93 22.16 12.45 19.41
N VAL A 94 21.91 12.12 20.66
CA VAL A 94 21.60 13.10 21.70
C VAL A 94 22.61 12.86 22.83
N PRO A 95 23.54 13.77 23.05
CA PRO A 95 23.72 15.11 22.46
C PRO A 95 24.29 15.11 21.03
N LEU A 96 24.02 16.20 20.29
CA LEU A 96 24.37 16.40 18.88
C LEU A 96 25.89 16.31 18.51
N GLN A 97 26.76 16.20 19.52
CA GLN A 97 28.21 16.16 19.35
C GLN A 97 28.77 14.73 19.18
N GLN A 98 27.93 13.71 19.30
CA GLN A 98 28.39 12.33 19.04
C GLN A 98 28.29 12.00 17.56
N PRO A 99 29.22 11.19 17.00
CA PRO A 99 29.14 10.75 15.64
C PRO A 99 27.83 9.95 15.39
N GLU A 100 27.20 10.18 14.25
CA GLU A 100 26.04 9.40 13.81
C GLU A 100 26.51 7.97 13.52
N THR A 101 26.02 6.99 14.29
CA THR A 101 26.27 5.57 14.03
C THR A 101 25.09 4.93 13.35
N ALA A 102 25.36 4.15 12.32
CA ALA A 102 24.31 3.37 11.66
C ALA A 102 23.85 2.21 12.55
N CYS A 103 22.61 1.79 12.39
CA CYS A 103 22.05 0.64 13.12
C CYS A 103 22.82 -0.66 12.84
N ALA A 104 23.27 -0.86 11.59
CA ALA A 104 24.05 -2.00 11.12
C ALA A 104 23.42 -3.40 11.34
N ALA A 105 22.16 -3.49 11.79
CA ALA A 105 21.49 -4.76 11.95
C ALA A 105 21.39 -5.51 10.62
N ASP A 106 21.63 -6.81 10.64
CA ASP A 106 21.54 -7.69 9.48
C ASP A 106 20.06 -7.92 9.12
N LEU A 107 19.65 -7.45 7.95
CA LEU A 107 18.28 -7.55 7.45
C LEU A 107 17.93 -8.94 6.88
N THR A 108 18.93 -9.82 6.73
CA THR A 108 18.71 -11.21 6.32
C THR A 108 18.27 -12.10 7.47
N ARG A 109 18.52 -11.65 8.72
CA ARG A 109 18.17 -12.36 9.95
C ARG A 109 16.93 -11.79 10.57
N LEU A 110 15.90 -12.60 10.69
CA LEU A 110 14.64 -12.27 11.37
C LEU A 110 14.53 -13.12 12.63
N ASP A 111 14.67 -12.47 13.77
CA ASP A 111 14.51 -13.12 15.07
C ASP A 111 13.65 -12.26 16.00
N PRO A 112 12.46 -12.71 16.40
CA PRO A 112 11.80 -13.94 15.92
C PRO A 112 11.35 -13.84 14.46
N PRO A 113 11.17 -14.97 13.75
CA PRO A 113 10.62 -14.96 12.41
C PRO A 113 9.19 -14.40 12.45
N PRO A 114 8.78 -13.58 11.45
CA PRO A 114 7.43 -13.06 11.42
C PRO A 114 6.41 -14.18 11.24
N GLU A 115 5.25 -14.02 11.86
CA GLU A 115 4.12 -14.93 11.69
C GLU A 115 3.66 -14.93 10.22
N GLU A 116 3.77 -16.07 9.57
CA GLU A 116 3.32 -16.25 8.18
C GLU A 116 1.79 -16.42 8.17
N PRO A 117 1.10 -15.87 7.16
CA PRO A 117 -0.32 -16.11 6.96
C PRO A 117 -0.59 -17.61 6.73
N ASP A 118 -1.80 -18.06 7.09
CA ASP A 118 -2.27 -19.40 6.75
C ASP A 118 -2.28 -19.64 5.22
N THR A 119 -2.35 -20.93 4.83
CA THR A 119 -2.25 -21.34 3.42
C THR A 119 -3.31 -20.70 2.54
N ALA A 120 -4.55 -20.56 3.02
CA ALA A 120 -5.64 -19.97 2.25
C ALA A 120 -5.40 -18.47 2.03
N THR A 121 -5.02 -17.75 3.08
CA THR A 121 -4.65 -16.33 3.01
C THR A 121 -3.45 -16.11 2.10
N MET A 122 -2.41 -16.95 2.21
CA MET A 122 -1.23 -16.86 1.33
C MET A 122 -1.59 -17.11 -0.14
N ALA A 123 -2.51 -18.04 -0.43
CA ALA A 123 -2.97 -18.28 -1.81
C ALA A 123 -3.63 -17.04 -2.41
N VAL A 124 -4.52 -16.37 -1.69
CA VAL A 124 -5.15 -15.11 -2.11
C VAL A 124 -4.10 -14.03 -2.35
N LEU A 125 -3.20 -13.81 -1.40
CA LEU A 125 -2.15 -12.81 -1.51
C LEU A 125 -1.22 -13.05 -2.70
N LEU A 126 -0.85 -14.31 -2.96
CA LEU A 126 -0.05 -14.69 -4.13
C LEU A 126 -0.78 -14.41 -5.44
N GLN A 127 -2.08 -14.68 -5.50
CA GLN A 127 -2.90 -14.40 -6.67
C GLN A 127 -2.94 -12.91 -6.97
N VAL A 128 -3.27 -12.08 -5.98
CA VAL A 128 -3.31 -10.62 -6.12
C VAL A 128 -1.95 -10.07 -6.54
N GLN A 129 -0.86 -10.53 -5.88
CA GLN A 129 0.47 -10.03 -6.21
C GLN A 129 0.89 -10.42 -7.63
N ARG A 130 0.57 -11.63 -8.11
CA ARG A 130 0.85 -12.05 -9.50
C ARG A 130 0.09 -11.17 -10.48
N GLN A 131 -1.22 -11.00 -10.31
CA GLN A 131 -2.04 -10.15 -11.18
C GLN A 131 -1.47 -8.74 -11.30
N LEU A 132 -1.08 -8.12 -10.17
CA LEU A 132 -0.49 -6.79 -10.19
C LEU A 132 0.88 -6.74 -10.87
N MET A 133 1.69 -7.79 -10.70
CA MET A 133 3.00 -7.88 -11.36
C MET A 133 2.90 -8.13 -12.86
N ASP A 134 1.92 -8.90 -13.30
CA ASP A 134 1.63 -9.15 -14.72
C ASP A 134 1.20 -7.85 -15.41
N LEU A 135 0.38 -7.02 -14.74
CA LEU A 135 -0.01 -5.69 -15.24
C LEU A 135 1.17 -4.70 -15.30
N LEU A 136 2.21 -4.89 -14.48
CA LEU A 136 3.41 -4.04 -14.45
C LEU A 136 4.52 -4.55 -15.37
N ALA A 137 4.39 -5.76 -15.91
CA ALA A 137 5.40 -6.33 -16.79
C ALA A 137 5.49 -5.56 -18.10
N ALA A 138 6.69 -5.43 -18.66
CA ALA A 138 6.90 -4.76 -19.95
C ALA A 138 6.13 -5.43 -21.11
N SER A 139 5.91 -6.74 -21.02
CA SER A 139 5.09 -7.55 -21.95
C SER A 139 3.67 -7.78 -21.42
N GLY A 140 3.24 -7.04 -20.39
CA GLY A 140 1.92 -7.19 -19.79
C GLY A 140 0.80 -6.69 -20.69
N PRO A 141 -0.47 -6.90 -20.30
CA PRO A 141 -1.61 -6.44 -21.05
C PRO A 141 -1.69 -4.91 -21.06
N GLU A 142 -2.18 -4.32 -22.13
CA GLU A 142 -2.39 -2.86 -22.23
C GLU A 142 -3.60 -2.39 -21.41
N THR A 143 -4.57 -3.28 -21.17
CA THR A 143 -5.82 -2.98 -20.46
C THR A 143 -6.07 -3.98 -19.34
N ALA A 144 -6.84 -3.54 -18.34
CA ALA A 144 -7.37 -4.37 -17.25
C ALA A 144 -8.86 -4.04 -17.03
N MET A 145 -9.59 -4.99 -16.47
CA MET A 145 -11.00 -4.76 -16.11
C MET A 145 -11.08 -3.86 -14.88
N SER A 146 -11.92 -2.83 -14.95
CA SER A 146 -12.18 -1.94 -13.82
C SER A 146 -13.60 -1.43 -13.87
N ALA A 147 -14.38 -1.74 -12.84
CA ALA A 147 -15.75 -1.29 -12.66
C ALA A 147 -16.64 -1.53 -13.89
N GLY A 148 -16.56 -2.72 -14.46
CA GLY A 148 -17.40 -3.19 -15.55
C GLY A 148 -16.92 -2.84 -16.96
N ALA A 149 -15.71 -2.29 -17.12
CA ALA A 149 -15.18 -1.99 -18.46
C ALA A 149 -13.65 -2.22 -18.53
N PRO A 150 -13.09 -2.56 -19.68
CA PRO A 150 -11.66 -2.56 -19.90
C PRO A 150 -11.13 -1.12 -19.90
N VAL A 151 -10.05 -0.87 -19.14
CA VAL A 151 -9.41 0.44 -19.04
C VAL A 151 -7.90 0.31 -19.24
N PRO A 152 -7.20 1.35 -19.70
CA PRO A 152 -5.73 1.33 -19.73
C PRO A 152 -5.16 0.98 -18.34
N VAL A 153 -4.08 0.20 -18.28
CA VAL A 153 -3.46 -0.25 -17.03
C VAL A 153 -3.12 0.92 -16.09
N ALA A 154 -2.70 2.06 -16.62
CA ALA A 154 -2.46 3.26 -15.82
C ALA A 154 -3.72 3.75 -15.09
N HIS A 155 -4.89 3.69 -15.74
CA HIS A 155 -6.17 4.03 -15.12
C HIS A 155 -6.60 2.96 -14.11
N TYR A 156 -6.36 1.67 -14.39
CA TYR A 156 -6.61 0.60 -13.41
C TYR A 156 -5.89 0.85 -12.09
N PHE A 157 -4.59 1.20 -12.12
CA PHE A 157 -3.85 1.51 -10.89
C PHE A 157 -4.35 2.78 -10.19
N ALA A 158 -4.84 3.75 -10.94
CA ALA A 158 -5.49 4.93 -10.37
C ALA A 158 -6.82 4.57 -9.71
N ASP A 159 -7.62 3.72 -10.34
CA ASP A 159 -8.88 3.20 -9.80
C ASP A 159 -8.65 2.33 -8.56
N LEU A 160 -7.63 1.45 -8.59
CA LEU A 160 -7.24 0.61 -7.46
C LEU A 160 -6.89 1.47 -6.24
N ARG A 161 -6.04 2.49 -6.42
CA ARG A 161 -5.73 3.47 -5.38
C ARG A 161 -6.98 4.17 -4.86
N ALA A 162 -7.87 4.57 -5.77
CA ALA A 162 -9.11 5.24 -5.45
C ALA A 162 -10.00 4.38 -4.57
N THR A 163 -10.14 3.13 -4.95
CA THR A 163 -10.96 2.14 -4.26
C THR A 163 -10.37 1.81 -2.89
N VAL A 164 -9.06 1.63 -2.75
CA VAL A 164 -8.41 1.47 -1.43
C VAL A 164 -8.74 2.63 -0.50
N ALA A 165 -8.69 3.87 -0.99
CA ALA A 165 -9.03 5.03 -0.18
C ALA A 165 -10.53 5.06 0.19
N MET A 166 -11.41 4.60 -0.68
CA MET A 166 -12.84 4.44 -0.35
C MET A 166 -13.04 3.36 0.70
N VAL A 167 -12.38 2.20 0.56
CA VAL A 167 -12.42 1.10 1.54
C VAL A 167 -12.07 1.60 2.93
N PHE A 168 -10.93 2.27 3.12
CA PHE A 168 -10.54 2.77 4.43
C PHE A 168 -11.46 3.84 5.00
N ARG A 169 -12.09 4.65 4.16
CA ARG A 169 -13.01 5.69 4.63
C ARG A 169 -14.40 5.16 4.97
N SER A 170 -14.82 4.08 4.34
CA SER A 170 -16.13 3.46 4.56
C SER A 170 -16.07 2.21 5.43
N TRP A 171 -14.87 1.82 5.91
CA TRP A 171 -14.72 0.62 6.71
C TRP A 171 -15.67 0.62 7.93
N PRO A 172 -16.33 -0.51 8.25
CA PRO A 172 -16.12 -1.88 7.74
C PRO A 172 -17.05 -2.31 6.59
N VAL A 173 -17.69 -1.40 5.85
CA VAL A 173 -18.68 -1.74 4.81
C VAL A 173 -18.11 -2.71 3.76
N ALA A 174 -16.85 -2.56 3.41
CA ALA A 174 -16.18 -3.41 2.42
C ALA A 174 -15.64 -4.74 2.99
N ARG A 175 -15.93 -5.07 4.24
CA ARG A 175 -15.34 -6.23 4.94
C ARG A 175 -15.68 -7.57 4.28
N GLU A 176 -16.87 -7.69 3.69
CA GLU A 176 -17.34 -8.89 3.00
C GLU A 176 -16.55 -9.22 1.71
N TYR A 177 -15.84 -8.24 1.16
CA TYR A 177 -15.01 -8.43 -0.04
C TYR A 177 -13.58 -8.89 0.27
N ALA A 178 -13.21 -9.05 1.53
CA ALA A 178 -11.93 -9.64 1.90
C ALA A 178 -11.91 -11.14 1.63
N GLY A 179 -10.93 -11.62 0.88
CA GLY A 179 -10.86 -13.02 0.44
C GLY A 179 -10.73 -14.03 1.57
N THR A 180 -10.30 -13.62 2.77
CA THR A 180 -10.25 -14.47 3.97
C THR A 180 -10.53 -13.67 5.25
N PRO A 181 -10.95 -14.35 6.36
CA PRO A 181 -11.11 -13.69 7.66
C PRO A 181 -9.82 -13.05 8.19
N ARG A 182 -8.65 -13.62 7.88
CA ARG A 182 -7.35 -13.08 8.28
C ARG A 182 -7.07 -11.73 7.59
N LEU A 183 -7.42 -11.59 6.31
CA LEU A 183 -7.30 -10.32 5.58
C LEU A 183 -8.27 -9.27 6.11
N ALA A 184 -9.51 -9.67 6.44
CA ALA A 184 -10.45 -8.77 7.09
C ALA A 184 -9.93 -8.26 8.45
N ALA A 185 -9.36 -9.15 9.27
CA ALA A 185 -8.77 -8.78 10.56
C ALA A 185 -7.56 -7.83 10.41
N ALA A 186 -6.73 -8.03 9.38
CA ALA A 186 -5.62 -7.13 9.07
C ALA A 186 -6.12 -5.71 8.73
N LEU A 187 -7.23 -5.60 7.99
CA LEU A 187 -7.85 -4.31 7.70
C LEU A 187 -8.53 -3.69 8.93
N ASP A 188 -9.12 -4.48 9.82
CA ASP A 188 -9.66 -4.00 11.10
C ASP A 188 -8.54 -3.30 11.91
N ALA A 189 -7.37 -3.95 12.02
CA ALA A 189 -6.22 -3.41 12.75
C ALA A 189 -5.65 -2.15 12.08
N GLU A 190 -5.48 -2.18 10.76
CA GLU A 190 -4.98 -1.02 9.98
C GLU A 190 -5.95 0.16 10.09
N TYR A 191 -7.26 -0.07 10.00
CA TYR A 191 -8.27 0.98 10.16
C TYR A 191 -8.23 1.59 11.57
N ALA A 192 -8.13 0.78 12.62
CA ALA A 192 -8.00 1.26 13.99
C ALA A 192 -6.77 2.15 14.17
N SER A 193 -5.62 1.76 13.59
CA SER A 193 -4.40 2.55 13.56
C SER A 193 -4.61 3.91 12.86
N ARG A 194 -5.26 3.92 11.69
CA ARG A 194 -5.58 5.15 10.94
C ARG A 194 -6.50 6.09 11.70
N VAL A 195 -7.50 5.57 12.38
CA VAL A 195 -8.40 6.35 13.25
C VAL A 195 -7.61 6.98 14.39
N ALA A 196 -6.73 6.21 15.04
CA ALA A 196 -5.87 6.73 16.10
C ALA A 196 -4.95 7.86 15.61
N GLN A 197 -4.35 7.71 14.43
CA GLN A 197 -3.51 8.74 13.80
C GLN A 197 -4.31 9.99 13.38
N ALA A 198 -5.57 9.84 13.00
CA ALA A 198 -6.42 10.95 12.57
C ALA A 198 -6.93 11.81 13.75
N LYS A 199 -7.18 11.22 14.92
CA LYS A 199 -7.73 11.92 16.10
C LYS A 199 -6.97 13.18 16.50
N PRO A 200 -5.64 13.21 16.64
CA PRO A 200 -4.90 14.41 17.01
C PRO A 200 -5.02 15.52 15.96
N LEU A 201 -5.13 15.14 14.68
CA LEU A 201 -5.21 16.07 13.55
C LEU A 201 -6.59 16.73 13.46
N LEU A 202 -7.64 16.04 13.90
CA LEU A 202 -9.02 16.55 13.92
C LEU A 202 -9.25 17.53 15.06
N ASN A 203 -8.53 17.37 16.17
CA ASN A 203 -8.71 18.16 17.40
C ASN A 203 -7.83 19.42 17.45
N THR A 204 -7.03 19.71 16.41
CA THR A 204 -6.19 20.91 16.37
C THR A 204 -6.99 22.08 15.80
N PRO A 205 -7.26 23.15 16.59
CA PRO A 205 -7.97 24.32 16.10
C PRO A 205 -7.27 24.96 14.89
N GLY A 206 -8.05 25.36 13.89
CA GLY A 206 -7.53 26.06 12.69
C GLY A 206 -6.90 25.16 11.63
N LYS A 207 -6.72 23.86 11.86
CA LYS A 207 -6.26 22.93 10.81
C LYS A 207 -7.43 22.34 10.03
N LYS A 208 -7.34 22.38 8.70
CA LYS A 208 -8.31 21.69 7.84
C LYS A 208 -8.27 20.18 8.12
N LYS A 209 -9.46 19.56 8.23
CA LYS A 209 -9.59 18.10 8.34
C LYS A 209 -8.75 17.43 7.24
N THR A 210 -7.73 16.68 7.62
CA THR A 210 -6.88 15.99 6.66
C THR A 210 -7.42 14.60 6.36
N SER A 211 -7.47 14.26 5.10
CA SER A 211 -7.80 12.91 4.65
C SER A 211 -6.57 12.01 4.51
N LYS A 212 -5.37 12.55 4.77
CA LYS A 212 -4.08 11.88 4.59
C LYS A 212 -4.00 10.49 5.21
N PRO A 213 -4.41 10.27 6.48
CA PRO A 213 -4.36 8.93 7.07
C PRO A 213 -5.12 7.86 6.29
N TYR A 214 -6.22 8.22 5.64
CA TYR A 214 -7.06 7.27 4.89
C TYR A 214 -6.67 7.10 3.42
N THR A 215 -5.82 7.96 2.88
CA THR A 215 -5.44 7.95 1.45
C THR A 215 -4.03 7.44 1.20
N ALA A 216 -3.19 7.35 2.22
CA ALA A 216 -1.86 6.76 2.12
C ALA A 216 -1.94 5.24 1.94
N PRO A 217 -1.04 4.61 1.17
CA PRO A 217 -0.94 3.16 1.15
C PRO A 217 -0.56 2.63 2.55
N PRO A 218 -1.03 1.44 2.95
CA PRO A 218 -0.54 0.80 4.16
C PRO A 218 0.97 0.58 4.11
N THR A 219 1.64 0.64 5.24
CA THR A 219 3.08 0.36 5.34
C THR A 219 3.30 -1.13 5.54
N GLU A 220 2.50 -1.73 6.40
CA GLU A 220 2.52 -3.14 6.73
C GLU A 220 2.06 -3.99 5.52
N CYS A 221 2.76 -5.09 5.24
CA CYS A 221 2.59 -5.85 4.00
C CYS A 221 1.30 -6.67 3.96
N LEU A 222 0.87 -7.27 5.08
CA LEU A 222 -0.39 -8.00 5.15
C LEU A 222 -1.59 -7.06 4.95
N ALA A 223 -1.58 -5.91 5.61
CA ALA A 223 -2.62 -4.88 5.45
C ALA A 223 -2.63 -4.30 4.02
N THR A 224 -1.45 -4.17 3.39
CA THR A 224 -1.36 -3.76 1.98
C THR A 224 -2.02 -4.79 1.07
N GLY A 225 -1.64 -6.07 1.22
CA GLY A 225 -2.23 -7.16 0.43
C GLY A 225 -3.75 -7.25 0.63
N ALA A 226 -4.22 -7.14 1.87
CA ALA A 226 -5.64 -7.15 2.19
C ALA A 226 -6.40 -5.97 1.55
N ALA A 227 -5.84 -4.76 1.59
CA ALA A 227 -6.47 -3.59 0.99
C ALA A 227 -6.54 -3.69 -0.54
N LEU A 228 -5.51 -4.25 -1.17
CA LEU A 228 -5.46 -4.47 -2.61
C LEU A 228 -6.37 -5.62 -3.04
N ASP A 229 -6.49 -6.69 -2.24
CA ASP A 229 -7.45 -7.78 -2.45
C ASP A 229 -8.87 -7.26 -2.48
N VAL A 230 -9.32 -6.56 -1.43
CA VAL A 230 -10.65 -5.97 -1.37
C VAL A 230 -10.90 -5.00 -2.53
N ALA A 231 -9.93 -4.14 -2.84
CA ALA A 231 -10.08 -3.18 -3.91
C ALA A 231 -10.16 -3.85 -5.29
N ALA A 232 -9.35 -4.89 -5.54
CA ALA A 232 -9.40 -5.68 -6.77
C ALA A 232 -10.75 -6.39 -6.89
N ASN A 233 -11.24 -7.05 -5.84
CA ASN A 233 -12.53 -7.73 -5.82
C ASN A 233 -13.72 -6.76 -6.08
N LEU A 234 -13.63 -5.51 -5.63
CA LEU A 234 -14.64 -4.49 -5.91
C LEU A 234 -14.61 -4.01 -7.38
N LEU A 235 -13.44 -3.98 -8.01
CA LEU A 235 -13.24 -3.52 -9.38
C LEU A 235 -13.40 -4.62 -10.42
N ASP A 236 -13.10 -5.87 -10.05
CA ASP A 236 -13.11 -7.01 -10.96
C ASP A 236 -14.54 -7.48 -11.23
N THR A 237 -15.15 -6.84 -12.20
CA THR A 237 -16.48 -7.19 -12.71
C THR A 237 -16.56 -6.81 -14.19
N HIS A 238 -17.29 -7.60 -14.96
CA HIS A 238 -17.54 -7.38 -16.38
C HIS A 238 -18.86 -6.64 -16.64
N ASP A 239 -19.66 -6.40 -15.60
CA ASP A 239 -20.93 -5.70 -15.65
C ASP A 239 -20.89 -4.38 -14.88
N PRO A 240 -21.13 -3.23 -15.54
CA PRO A 240 -21.19 -1.93 -14.85
C PRO A 240 -22.27 -1.85 -13.77
N GLY A 241 -23.38 -2.58 -13.92
CA GLY A 241 -24.42 -2.66 -12.90
C GLY A 241 -23.95 -3.38 -11.65
N ASP A 242 -23.15 -4.46 -11.79
CA ASP A 242 -22.54 -5.16 -10.68
C ASP A 242 -21.48 -4.28 -9.98
N ALA A 243 -20.63 -3.62 -10.74
CA ALA A 243 -19.68 -2.64 -10.20
C ALA A 243 -20.39 -1.61 -9.32
N ARG A 244 -21.50 -1.08 -9.81
CA ARG A 244 -22.30 -0.11 -9.08
C ARG A 244 -22.87 -0.72 -7.79
N ARG A 245 -23.43 -1.92 -7.84
CA ARG A 245 -23.96 -2.61 -6.65
C ARG A 245 -22.91 -2.77 -5.55
N ARG A 246 -21.67 -3.10 -5.93
CA ARG A 246 -20.54 -3.29 -5.01
C ARG A 246 -20.03 -1.96 -4.41
N LEU A 247 -19.97 -0.90 -5.20
CA LEU A 247 -19.39 0.38 -4.81
C LEU A 247 -20.37 1.35 -4.13
N VAL A 248 -21.67 1.25 -4.42
CA VAL A 248 -22.71 2.13 -3.86
C VAL A 248 -22.72 2.16 -2.34
N PRO A 249 -22.66 1.03 -1.62
CA PRO A 249 -22.66 1.03 -0.15
C PRO A 249 -21.49 1.82 0.44
N LEU A 250 -20.30 1.73 -0.17
CA LEU A 250 -19.12 2.50 0.27
C LEU A 250 -19.35 4.01 0.10
N VAL A 251 -19.90 4.41 -1.06
CA VAL A 251 -20.18 5.82 -1.35
C VAL A 251 -21.28 6.38 -0.45
N GLN A 252 -22.31 5.59 -0.17
CA GLN A 252 -23.37 5.98 0.79
C GLN A 252 -22.79 6.22 2.17
N ARG A 253 -21.95 5.32 2.67
CA ARG A 253 -21.28 5.48 3.97
C ARG A 253 -20.41 6.73 4.03
N LEU A 254 -19.71 7.06 2.93
CA LEU A 254 -18.92 8.28 2.84
C LEU A 254 -19.78 9.55 2.93
N ARG A 255 -20.97 9.53 2.32
CA ARG A 255 -21.92 10.65 2.35
C ARG A 255 -22.54 10.83 3.75
N GLU A 256 -22.92 9.75 4.41
CA GLU A 256 -23.45 9.75 5.77
C GLU A 256 -22.44 10.34 6.79
N ALA A 257 -21.16 10.02 6.60
CA ALA A 257 -20.10 10.52 7.45
C ALA A 257 -19.66 11.96 7.09
N ASP A 258 -20.36 12.64 6.18
CA ASP A 258 -19.99 13.97 5.65
C ASP A 258 -18.51 14.04 5.18
N LEU A 259 -17.99 12.89 4.75
CA LEU A 259 -16.68 12.79 4.18
C LEU A 259 -16.81 13.11 2.69
N ALA A 260 -16.38 14.30 2.30
CA ALA A 260 -16.37 14.69 0.89
C ALA A 260 -15.69 13.61 0.07
N LEU A 261 -16.37 13.10 -0.94
CA LEU A 261 -15.74 12.36 -2.03
C LEU A 261 -14.57 13.22 -2.49
N SER A 262 -13.37 12.73 -2.30
CA SER A 262 -12.17 13.54 -2.45
C SER A 262 -12.12 14.20 -3.83
N THR A 263 -11.53 15.38 -3.89
CA THR A 263 -11.42 16.18 -5.11
C THR A 263 -10.82 15.42 -6.29
N TRP A 264 -10.05 14.35 -6.04
CA TRP A 264 -9.46 13.52 -7.08
C TRP A 264 -10.47 12.55 -7.74
N LEU A 265 -11.50 12.05 -7.04
CA LEU A 265 -12.62 11.33 -7.66
C LEU A 265 -13.41 12.22 -8.62
N ARG A 266 -13.36 13.55 -8.42
CA ARG A 266 -14.03 14.53 -9.27
C ARG A 266 -13.19 14.95 -10.49
N ARG A 267 -11.88 14.62 -10.51
CA ARG A 267 -11.00 14.98 -11.64
C ARG A 267 -11.05 13.90 -12.72
N PRO A 268 -11.61 14.18 -13.91
CA PRO A 268 -11.83 13.18 -14.97
C PRO A 268 -10.56 12.47 -15.45
N SER A 269 -9.39 13.12 -15.30
CA SER A 269 -8.11 12.62 -15.81
C SER A 269 -7.39 11.64 -14.89
N TRP A 270 -7.93 11.35 -13.68
CA TRP A 270 -7.21 10.58 -12.69
C TRP A 270 -7.76 9.20 -12.42
N ILE A 271 -9.03 8.96 -12.74
CA ILE A 271 -9.69 7.66 -12.63
C ILE A 271 -10.41 7.36 -13.94
N SER A 272 -10.72 6.09 -14.17
CA SER A 272 -11.45 5.67 -15.34
C SER A 272 -12.86 6.26 -15.40
N VAL A 273 -13.42 6.30 -16.61
CA VAL A 273 -14.81 6.69 -16.81
C VAL A 273 -15.77 5.71 -16.14
N SER A 274 -15.47 4.40 -16.22
CA SER A 274 -16.29 3.34 -15.62
C SER A 274 -16.38 3.47 -14.11
N LEU A 275 -15.26 3.62 -13.39
CA LEU A 275 -15.29 3.83 -11.95
C LEU A 275 -16.04 5.11 -11.58
N ARG A 276 -15.81 6.19 -12.31
CA ARG A 276 -16.50 7.46 -12.05
C ARG A 276 -18.01 7.31 -12.22
N GLN A 277 -18.49 6.66 -13.28
CA GLN A 277 -19.92 6.38 -13.48
C GLN A 277 -20.51 5.53 -12.36
N ALA A 278 -19.78 4.46 -11.95
CA ALA A 278 -20.22 3.61 -10.86
C ALA A 278 -20.41 4.35 -9.52
N VAL A 279 -19.58 5.39 -9.24
CA VAL A 279 -19.61 6.10 -7.94
C VAL A 279 -20.34 7.44 -7.96
N MET A 280 -20.49 8.10 -9.12
CA MET A 280 -21.03 9.47 -9.22
C MET A 280 -22.49 9.54 -9.64
N ASP A 281 -22.98 8.60 -10.46
CA ASP A 281 -24.35 8.59 -10.99
C ASP A 281 -25.39 8.07 -9.98
N LEU A 282 -25.10 8.19 -8.70
CA LEU A 282 -26.09 7.96 -7.66
C LEU A 282 -27.12 9.09 -7.69
N PRO A 283 -28.43 8.78 -7.79
CA PRO A 283 -29.45 9.81 -7.67
C PRO A 283 -29.21 10.57 -6.37
N THR A 284 -29.02 11.87 -6.48
CA THR A 284 -29.03 12.78 -5.34
C THR A 284 -30.43 12.68 -4.74
N GLY A 285 -30.60 11.83 -3.73
CA GLY A 285 -31.83 11.83 -2.95
C GLY A 285 -32.03 13.25 -2.45
N ARG A 286 -32.97 14.01 -3.06
CA ARG A 286 -33.47 15.24 -2.48
C ARG A 286 -33.89 14.86 -1.05
N ARG A 287 -33.28 15.48 -0.05
CA ARG A 287 -33.90 15.49 1.27
C ARG A 287 -35.31 15.98 1.06
N ALA A 288 -36.29 15.11 1.26
CA ALA A 288 -37.66 15.55 1.41
C ALA A 288 -37.63 16.50 2.64
N THR A 289 -37.71 17.79 2.36
CA THR A 289 -38.01 18.78 3.39
C THR A 289 -39.44 18.50 3.80
N ALA A 290 -39.64 17.88 4.96
CA ALA A 290 -40.87 17.91 5.71
C ALA A 290 -40.85 19.12 6.63
#